data_0631841b6ced3385422c7662d7abf86e
#
_entry.id   0631841b6ced3385422c7662d7abf86e
#
_cell.length_a   1.000
_cell.length_b   1.000
_cell.length_c   1.000
_cell.angle_alpha   90.00
_cell.angle_beta   90.00
_cell.angle_gamma   90.00
#
_symmetry.space_group_name_H-M   'P 1'
#
loop_
_entity.id
_entity.type
_entity.pdbx_description
1 polymer ?
#
loop_
_entity_poly.entity_id
_entity_poly.type
_entity_poly.pdbx_seq_one_letter_code
_entity_poly.pdbx_strand_id
1 'polypeptide(L)'
;MLNVEIFDKNVEDYEAWYDKYPEVFESELAAVREQFLKLPENIRGIEVGIGTGRFAQPLGIKEGIEPSEEMAKKAVNRNIEILKGAAEYLPYGDLQYDFVLFVTICHLDNVKLAIEEAHRVLKHKGAVIIGFLDNDQAVAKEYKERSERSTFFSKAKFYSVKRIKQLIEETGFKNLEFNQTLFGNLDSIKEIQLAKPGYGEGSFIVVKATKK
;
A
#
# COMPACT_ATOMS: atom_id res chain seq x y z
N MET A 1 13.83 10.15 6.67
CA MET A 1 13.30 9.09 5.79
C MET A 1 14.32 7.96 5.76
N LEU A 2 14.08 6.95 6.57
CA LEU A 2 15.06 5.88 6.88
C LEU A 2 15.36 4.93 5.70
N ASN A 3 14.51 4.87 4.69
CA ASN A 3 14.59 3.82 3.67
C ASN A 3 14.78 4.32 2.22
N VAL A 4 14.73 5.63 1.94
CA VAL A 4 14.78 6.16 0.57
C VAL A 4 16.01 5.71 -0.20
N GLU A 5 17.18 5.77 0.45
CA GLU A 5 18.47 5.40 -0.17
C GLU A 5 18.52 3.90 -0.58
N ILE A 6 17.83 3.03 0.17
CA ILE A 6 17.76 1.60 -0.17
C ILE A 6 16.98 1.42 -1.47
N PHE A 7 15.86 2.12 -1.62
CA PHE A 7 15.04 2.07 -2.82
C PHE A 7 15.73 2.72 -4.02
N ASP A 8 16.39 3.87 -3.84
CA ASP A 8 17.16 4.52 -4.92
C ASP A 8 18.25 3.62 -5.49
N LYS A 9 18.93 2.85 -4.63
CA LYS A 9 20.04 1.98 -5.06
C LYS A 9 19.61 0.64 -5.65
N ASN A 10 18.40 0.17 -5.38
CA ASN A 10 17.98 -1.20 -5.69
C ASN A 10 16.65 -1.26 -6.48
N VAL A 11 16.38 -0.27 -7.34
CA VAL A 11 15.13 -0.21 -8.12
C VAL A 11 14.96 -1.42 -9.03
N GLU A 12 16.04 -1.89 -9.67
CA GLU A 12 15.97 -3.04 -10.57
C GLU A 12 15.68 -4.34 -9.80
N ASP A 13 16.25 -4.53 -8.62
CA ASP A 13 15.94 -5.68 -7.75
C ASP A 13 14.49 -5.62 -7.25
N TYR A 14 13.98 -4.40 -6.97
CA TYR A 14 12.58 -4.19 -6.63
C TYR A 14 11.64 -4.59 -7.78
N GLU A 15 11.93 -4.16 -9.00
CA GLU A 15 11.17 -4.56 -10.19
C GLU A 15 11.25 -6.06 -10.45
N ALA A 16 12.45 -6.67 -10.32
CA ALA A 16 12.66 -8.10 -10.51
C ALA A 16 11.86 -8.98 -9.53
N TRP A 17 11.48 -8.44 -8.34
CA TRP A 17 10.61 -9.16 -7.41
C TRP A 17 9.24 -9.47 -8.04
N TYR A 18 8.67 -8.55 -8.78
CA TYR A 18 7.37 -8.74 -9.44
C TYR A 18 7.44 -9.76 -10.57
N ASP A 19 8.56 -9.83 -11.25
CA ASP A 19 8.79 -10.84 -12.31
C ASP A 19 9.03 -12.23 -11.70
N LYS A 20 9.56 -12.29 -10.48
CA LYS A 20 9.80 -13.53 -9.74
C LYS A 20 8.52 -14.09 -9.09
N TYR A 21 7.62 -13.22 -8.65
CA TYR A 21 6.40 -13.58 -7.94
C TYR A 21 5.14 -12.95 -8.58
N PRO A 22 4.89 -13.19 -9.88
CA PRO A 22 3.79 -12.55 -10.57
C PRO A 22 2.42 -12.94 -10.02
N GLU A 23 2.23 -14.21 -9.58
CA GLU A 23 0.97 -14.67 -9.01
C GLU A 23 0.68 -14.02 -7.65
N VAL A 24 1.73 -13.72 -6.87
CA VAL A 24 1.61 -12.99 -5.60
C VAL A 24 1.15 -11.56 -5.87
N PHE A 25 1.85 -10.87 -6.78
CA PHE A 25 1.49 -9.50 -7.15
C PHE A 25 0.06 -9.40 -7.71
N GLU A 26 -0.30 -10.29 -8.64
CA GLU A 26 -1.66 -10.28 -9.22
C GLU A 26 -2.74 -10.58 -8.18
N SER A 27 -2.44 -11.43 -7.19
CA SER A 27 -3.35 -11.69 -6.05
C SER A 27 -3.54 -10.44 -5.19
N GLU A 28 -2.45 -9.75 -4.85
CA GLU A 28 -2.48 -8.49 -4.09
C GLU A 28 -3.24 -7.40 -4.87
N LEU A 29 -2.93 -7.25 -6.17
CA LEU A 29 -3.61 -6.28 -7.04
C LEU A 29 -5.11 -6.57 -7.14
N ALA A 30 -5.51 -7.83 -7.28
CA ALA A 30 -6.92 -8.23 -7.31
C ALA A 30 -7.64 -7.86 -6.00
N ALA A 31 -7.00 -8.08 -4.84
CA ALA A 31 -7.56 -7.72 -3.54
C ALA A 31 -7.74 -6.20 -3.39
N VAL A 32 -6.75 -5.40 -3.83
CA VAL A 32 -6.87 -3.93 -3.83
C VAL A 32 -7.98 -3.49 -4.79
N ARG A 33 -8.03 -4.06 -6.00
CA ARG A 33 -9.04 -3.75 -7.02
C ARG A 33 -10.46 -4.00 -6.52
N GLU A 34 -10.72 -5.05 -5.76
CA GLU A 34 -12.04 -5.30 -5.18
C GLU A 34 -12.53 -4.16 -4.28
N GLN A 35 -11.66 -3.57 -3.46
CA GLN A 35 -12.02 -2.41 -2.64
C GLN A 35 -12.15 -1.15 -3.49
N PHE A 36 -11.32 -1.03 -4.53
CA PHE A 36 -11.34 0.10 -5.44
C PHE A 36 -12.64 0.16 -6.25
N LEU A 37 -13.16 -0.97 -6.73
CA LEU A 37 -14.43 -1.06 -7.47
C LEU A 37 -15.66 -0.68 -6.65
N LYS A 38 -15.54 -0.60 -5.32
CA LYS A 38 -16.61 -0.10 -4.44
C LYS A 38 -16.65 1.44 -4.32
N LEU A 39 -15.68 2.12 -4.92
CA LEU A 39 -15.66 3.58 -4.96
C LEU A 39 -16.61 4.10 -6.06
N PRO A 40 -17.09 5.35 -5.94
CA PRO A 40 -17.85 6.00 -7.01
C PRO A 40 -17.03 6.12 -8.31
N GLU A 41 -17.71 6.26 -9.43
CA GLU A 41 -17.06 6.57 -10.72
C GLU A 41 -16.60 8.04 -10.79
N ASN A 42 -15.66 8.33 -11.71
CA ASN A 42 -15.17 9.68 -12.01
C ASN A 42 -14.60 10.42 -10.78
N ILE A 43 -13.88 9.70 -9.96
CA ILE A 43 -13.21 10.23 -8.76
C ILE A 43 -11.74 10.50 -9.03
N ARG A 44 -11.16 11.43 -8.26
CA ARG A 44 -9.73 11.77 -8.27
C ARG A 44 -9.08 11.32 -6.98
N GLY A 45 -7.98 10.62 -7.08
CA GLY A 45 -7.21 10.20 -5.91
C GLY A 45 -5.76 9.94 -6.23
N ILE A 46 -5.01 9.61 -5.20
CA ILE A 46 -3.56 9.40 -5.26
C ILE A 46 -3.17 8.07 -4.63
N GLU A 47 -2.04 7.54 -5.08
CA GLU A 47 -1.29 6.53 -4.34
C GLU A 47 -0.10 7.19 -3.62
N VAL A 48 0.06 6.91 -2.33
CA VAL A 48 1.11 7.47 -1.48
C VAL A 48 2.15 6.41 -1.15
N GLY A 49 3.42 6.73 -1.41
CA GLY A 49 4.49 5.74 -1.45
C GLY A 49 4.35 4.84 -2.68
N ILE A 50 4.05 5.46 -3.82
CA ILE A 50 3.66 4.77 -5.07
C ILE A 50 4.77 3.87 -5.64
N GLY A 51 6.03 4.06 -5.22
CA GLY A 51 7.16 3.32 -5.73
C GLY A 51 7.33 3.48 -7.24
N THR A 52 7.38 2.36 -7.93
CA THR A 52 7.48 2.35 -9.40
C THR A 52 6.12 2.44 -10.11
N GLY A 53 5.00 2.53 -9.38
CA GLY A 53 3.65 2.65 -9.94
C GLY A 53 3.01 1.32 -10.37
N ARG A 54 3.48 0.20 -9.85
CA ARG A 54 2.98 -1.15 -10.19
C ARG A 54 1.49 -1.33 -9.85
N PHE A 55 1.01 -0.76 -8.75
CA PHE A 55 -0.41 -0.79 -8.40
C PHE A 55 -1.20 0.33 -9.08
N ALA A 56 -0.65 1.55 -9.11
CA ALA A 56 -1.33 2.70 -9.70
C ALA A 56 -1.70 2.49 -11.17
N GLN A 57 -0.77 2.00 -11.99
CA GLN A 57 -0.96 1.86 -13.42
C GLN A 57 -2.19 0.98 -13.77
N PRO A 58 -2.31 -0.26 -13.30
CA PRO A 58 -3.46 -1.14 -13.61
C PRO A 58 -4.76 -0.72 -12.92
N LEU A 59 -4.70 0.14 -11.88
CA LEU A 59 -5.85 0.74 -11.22
C LEU A 59 -6.28 2.07 -11.87
N GLY A 60 -5.52 2.57 -12.85
CA GLY A 60 -5.83 3.82 -13.55
C GLY A 60 -5.54 5.08 -12.74
N ILE A 61 -4.79 4.98 -11.63
CA ILE A 61 -4.37 6.12 -10.82
C ILE A 61 -3.31 6.92 -11.59
N LYS A 62 -3.48 8.24 -11.65
CA LYS A 62 -2.65 9.12 -12.47
C LYS A 62 -1.70 10.00 -11.67
N GLU A 63 -1.85 10.06 -10.37
CA GLU A 63 -1.08 10.92 -9.47
C GLU A 63 -0.55 10.11 -8.28
N GLY A 64 0.66 10.43 -7.82
CA GLY A 64 1.22 9.78 -6.64
C GLY A 64 2.33 10.57 -5.95
N ILE A 65 2.65 10.11 -4.76
CA ILE A 65 3.75 10.64 -3.93
C ILE A 65 4.81 9.56 -3.80
N GLU A 66 6.08 9.93 -4.07
CA GLU A 66 7.21 9.04 -3.90
C GLU A 66 8.45 9.84 -3.44
N PRO A 67 9.11 9.44 -2.34
CA PRO A 67 10.32 10.11 -1.90
C PRO A 67 11.58 9.68 -2.67
N SER A 68 11.63 8.44 -3.21
CA SER A 68 12.76 7.93 -4.00
C SER A 68 12.68 8.45 -5.43
N GLU A 69 13.75 9.12 -5.87
CA GLU A 69 13.82 9.68 -7.21
C GLU A 69 13.89 8.59 -8.29
N GLU A 70 14.63 7.52 -8.05
CA GLU A 70 14.79 6.45 -9.01
C GLU A 70 13.50 5.61 -9.16
N MET A 71 12.77 5.39 -8.06
CA MET A 71 11.44 4.76 -8.11
C MET A 71 10.45 5.65 -8.88
N ALA A 72 10.42 6.94 -8.56
CA ALA A 72 9.57 7.92 -9.23
C ALA A 72 9.78 7.98 -10.75
N LYS A 73 11.04 7.88 -11.24
CA LYS A 73 11.35 7.82 -12.68
C LYS A 73 10.64 6.64 -13.36
N LYS A 74 10.58 5.47 -12.72
CA LYS A 74 9.86 4.30 -13.25
C LYS A 74 8.34 4.56 -13.31
N ALA A 75 7.76 5.19 -12.28
CA ALA A 75 6.35 5.55 -12.26
C ALA A 75 5.99 6.58 -13.34
N VAL A 76 6.85 7.59 -13.57
CA VAL A 76 6.68 8.57 -14.66
C VAL A 76 6.69 7.86 -16.04
N ASN A 77 7.55 6.85 -16.24
CA ASN A 77 7.55 6.04 -17.46
C ASN A 77 6.26 5.23 -17.64
N ARG A 78 5.46 5.05 -16.58
CA ARG A 78 4.12 4.44 -16.62
C ARG A 78 3.00 5.49 -16.80
N ASN A 79 3.34 6.72 -17.18
CA ASN A 79 2.42 7.85 -17.37
C ASN A 79 1.69 8.25 -16.08
N ILE A 80 2.40 8.29 -14.96
CA ILE A 80 1.89 8.75 -13.67
C ILE A 80 2.61 10.03 -13.27
N GLU A 81 1.86 11.03 -12.84
CA GLU A 81 2.40 12.29 -12.33
C GLU A 81 2.88 12.09 -10.89
N ILE A 82 4.15 12.38 -10.62
CA ILE A 82 4.74 12.15 -9.30
C ILE A 82 5.16 13.48 -8.69
N LEU A 83 4.72 13.71 -7.45
CA LEU A 83 5.32 14.72 -6.59
C LEU A 83 6.25 14.05 -5.58
N LYS A 84 7.44 14.63 -5.41
CA LYS A 84 8.39 14.18 -4.40
C LYS A 84 7.89 14.56 -3.01
N GLY A 85 7.71 13.59 -2.12
CA GLY A 85 7.20 13.84 -0.78
C GLY A 85 7.19 12.60 0.09
N ALA A 86 6.90 12.79 1.38
CA ALA A 86 6.72 11.72 2.33
C ALA A 86 5.23 11.55 2.67
N ALA A 87 4.86 10.34 3.03
CA ALA A 87 3.48 10.01 3.42
C ALA A 87 3.00 10.80 4.65
N GLU A 88 3.93 11.15 5.53
CA GLU A 88 3.70 11.87 6.78
C GLU A 88 3.51 13.39 6.61
N TYR A 89 3.78 13.92 5.40
CA TYR A 89 3.69 15.35 5.07
C TYR A 89 3.34 15.52 3.62
N LEU A 90 2.06 15.32 3.27
CA LEU A 90 1.60 15.41 1.89
C LEU A 90 1.59 16.86 1.39
N PRO A 91 2.19 17.15 0.22
CA PRO A 91 2.30 18.50 -0.33
C PRO A 91 0.98 18.98 -0.97
N TYR A 92 -0.14 18.67 -0.35
CA TYR A 92 -1.48 18.99 -0.82
C TYR A 92 -2.28 19.75 0.24
N GLY A 93 -3.22 20.55 -0.20
CA GLY A 93 -4.21 21.19 0.67
C GLY A 93 -5.24 20.20 1.20
N ASP A 94 -6.09 20.68 2.11
CA ASP A 94 -7.17 19.89 2.69
C ASP A 94 -8.26 19.59 1.66
N LEU A 95 -8.96 18.46 1.82
CA LEU A 95 -10.18 18.13 1.09
C LEU A 95 -10.04 18.12 -0.45
N GLN A 96 -8.94 17.63 -0.98
CA GLN A 96 -8.67 17.63 -2.43
C GLN A 96 -9.04 16.33 -3.13
N TYR A 97 -8.95 15.19 -2.44
CA TYR A 97 -9.05 13.87 -3.06
C TYR A 97 -10.28 13.09 -2.61
N ASP A 98 -10.78 12.26 -3.51
CA ASP A 98 -11.90 11.36 -3.25
C ASP A 98 -11.41 10.03 -2.66
N PHE A 99 -10.16 9.62 -2.97
CA PHE A 99 -9.51 8.48 -2.34
C PHE A 99 -8.00 8.70 -2.17
N VAL A 100 -7.43 7.98 -1.19
CA VAL A 100 -5.98 7.80 -0.99
C VAL A 100 -5.70 6.33 -0.87
N LEU A 101 -4.77 5.82 -1.68
CA LEU A 101 -4.29 4.44 -1.63
C LEU A 101 -2.90 4.40 -0.99
N PHE A 102 -2.70 3.45 -0.09
CA PHE A 102 -1.39 3.01 0.39
C PHE A 102 -1.23 1.52 0.10
N VAL A 103 -0.08 1.12 -0.43
CA VAL A 103 0.29 -0.30 -0.52
C VAL A 103 1.67 -0.50 0.11
N THR A 104 1.80 -1.57 0.90
CA THR A 104 3.05 -1.94 1.57
C THR A 104 3.56 -0.87 2.57
N ILE A 105 2.72 -0.55 3.55
CA ILE A 105 2.98 0.50 4.57
C ILE A 105 4.13 0.20 5.55
N CYS A 106 4.76 -0.97 5.47
CA CYS A 106 5.83 -1.39 6.38
C CYS A 106 7.12 -0.55 6.27
N HIS A 107 7.23 0.29 5.25
CA HIS A 107 8.37 1.18 4.99
C HIS A 107 8.13 2.62 5.42
N LEU A 108 6.93 2.99 5.87
CA LEU A 108 6.63 4.31 6.38
C LEU A 108 7.31 4.57 7.73
N ASP A 109 7.84 5.77 7.92
CA ASP A 109 8.48 6.15 9.17
C ASP A 109 7.44 6.22 10.31
N ASN A 110 6.26 6.79 10.02
CA ASN A 110 5.15 6.93 10.96
C ASN A 110 3.78 6.72 10.30
N VAL A 111 3.27 5.49 10.35
CA VAL A 111 1.97 5.13 9.77
C VAL A 111 0.81 5.95 10.32
N LYS A 112 0.86 6.35 11.61
CA LYS A 112 -0.20 7.19 12.20
C LYS A 112 -0.27 8.54 11.51
N LEU A 113 0.86 9.25 11.37
CA LEU A 113 0.91 10.53 10.66
C LEU A 113 0.50 10.39 9.20
N ALA A 114 0.89 9.31 8.53
CA ALA A 114 0.49 9.06 7.15
C ALA A 114 -1.05 8.91 7.02
N ILE A 115 -1.70 8.21 7.96
CA ILE A 115 -3.17 8.08 7.99
C ILE A 115 -3.84 9.43 8.33
N GLU A 116 -3.26 10.23 9.22
CA GLU A 116 -3.74 11.59 9.55
C GLU A 116 -3.64 12.52 8.33
N GLU A 117 -2.55 12.48 7.58
CA GLU A 117 -2.39 13.25 6.34
C GLU A 117 -3.39 12.79 5.24
N ALA A 118 -3.58 11.47 5.09
CA ALA A 118 -4.61 10.97 4.20
C ALA A 118 -6.01 11.48 4.61
N HIS A 119 -6.31 11.48 5.91
CA HIS A 119 -7.57 12.04 6.40
C HIS A 119 -7.69 13.53 6.09
N ARG A 120 -6.61 14.30 6.24
CA ARG A 120 -6.61 15.75 5.96
C ARG A 120 -6.90 16.04 4.49
N VAL A 121 -6.21 15.36 3.57
CA VAL A 121 -6.33 15.64 2.12
C VAL A 121 -7.60 15.05 1.49
N LEU A 122 -8.24 14.08 2.13
CA LEU A 122 -9.49 13.49 1.67
C LEU A 122 -10.67 14.43 1.86
N LYS A 123 -11.55 14.50 0.86
CA LYS A 123 -12.87 15.12 0.96
C LYS A 123 -13.75 14.39 1.98
N HIS A 124 -14.82 15.04 2.43
CA HIS A 124 -15.89 14.33 3.17
C HIS A 124 -16.44 13.18 2.32
N LYS A 125 -16.67 12.05 2.95
CA LYS A 125 -17.05 10.78 2.32
C LYS A 125 -15.97 10.17 1.41
N GLY A 126 -14.80 10.78 1.33
CA GLY A 126 -13.64 10.20 0.66
C GLY A 126 -13.14 8.94 1.39
N ALA A 127 -12.45 8.07 0.67
CA ALA A 127 -12.00 6.79 1.18
C ALA A 127 -10.48 6.68 1.29
N VAL A 128 -10.00 6.08 2.38
CA VAL A 128 -8.65 5.54 2.44
C VAL A 128 -8.69 4.04 2.14
N ILE A 129 -7.76 3.55 1.32
CA ILE A 129 -7.53 2.13 1.06
C ILE A 129 -6.10 1.82 1.46
N ILE A 130 -5.91 0.81 2.31
CA ILE A 130 -4.58 0.41 2.79
C ILE A 130 -4.38 -1.08 2.55
N GLY A 131 -3.42 -1.43 1.69
CA GLY A 131 -2.93 -2.79 1.47
C GLY A 131 -1.66 -3.03 2.29
N PHE A 132 -1.60 -4.11 3.09
CA PHE A 132 -0.45 -4.39 3.93
C PHE A 132 -0.32 -5.88 4.27
N LEU A 133 0.90 -6.30 4.61
CA LEU A 133 1.17 -7.63 5.13
C LEU A 133 0.88 -7.66 6.65
N ASP A 134 -0.03 -8.54 7.05
CA ASP A 134 -0.37 -8.73 8.47
C ASP A 134 0.79 -9.37 9.22
N ASN A 135 1.26 -8.67 10.25
CA ASN A 135 2.34 -9.08 11.14
C ASN A 135 2.21 -10.50 11.70
N ASP A 136 0.99 -10.98 11.86
CA ASP A 136 0.67 -12.24 12.53
C ASP A 136 0.59 -13.43 11.54
N GLN A 137 0.70 -13.17 10.23
CA GLN A 137 0.56 -14.15 9.16
C GLN A 137 1.91 -14.62 8.57
N ALA A 138 1.84 -15.68 7.76
CA ALA A 138 3.00 -16.45 7.27
C ALA A 138 4.02 -15.58 6.51
N VAL A 139 3.61 -14.81 5.50
CA VAL A 139 4.52 -14.04 4.64
C VAL A 139 5.28 -12.97 5.43
N ALA A 140 4.62 -12.25 6.36
CA ALA A 140 5.30 -11.28 7.19
C ALA A 140 6.30 -11.94 8.16
N LYS A 141 5.98 -13.13 8.68
CA LYS A 141 6.90 -13.92 9.50
C LYS A 141 8.13 -14.35 8.73
N GLU A 142 7.96 -14.87 7.49
CA GLU A 142 9.08 -15.21 6.63
C GLU A 142 9.99 -14.02 6.32
N TYR A 143 9.43 -12.85 6.02
CA TYR A 143 10.22 -11.64 5.80
C TYR A 143 10.99 -11.19 7.04
N LYS A 144 10.41 -11.32 8.23
CA LYS A 144 11.12 -11.03 9.50
C LYS A 144 12.26 -12.01 9.78
N GLU A 145 12.05 -13.30 9.58
CA GLU A 145 13.08 -14.32 9.75
C GLU A 145 14.25 -14.13 8.79
N ARG A 146 13.98 -13.60 7.60
CA ARG A 146 14.99 -13.30 6.59
C ARG A 146 15.46 -11.84 6.61
N SER A 147 14.98 -11.01 7.54
CA SER A 147 15.15 -9.55 7.53
C SER A 147 16.62 -9.11 7.50
N GLU A 148 17.51 -9.77 8.26
CA GLU A 148 18.95 -9.45 8.29
C GLU A 148 19.64 -9.64 6.93
N ARG A 149 19.07 -10.48 6.05
CA ARG A 149 19.58 -10.76 4.70
C ARG A 149 18.78 -10.07 3.60
N SER A 150 17.73 -9.34 3.97
CA SER A 150 16.84 -8.70 3.01
C SER A 150 17.26 -7.25 2.79
N THR A 151 17.47 -6.87 1.53
CA THR A 151 17.72 -5.48 1.13
C THR A 151 16.59 -4.56 1.58
N PHE A 152 15.33 -4.96 1.33
CA PHE A 152 14.18 -4.09 1.54
C PHE A 152 13.58 -4.22 2.96
N PHE A 153 13.55 -5.43 3.53
CA PHE A 153 12.80 -5.68 4.77
C PHE A 153 13.63 -5.59 6.06
N SER A 154 14.94 -5.30 5.99
CA SER A 154 15.81 -5.17 7.17
C SER A 154 15.35 -4.10 8.16
N LYS A 155 14.66 -3.06 7.69
CA LYS A 155 14.11 -1.96 8.51
C LYS A 155 12.58 -1.88 8.46
N ALA A 156 11.91 -2.86 7.84
CA ALA A 156 10.47 -2.85 7.70
C ALA A 156 9.75 -3.05 9.05
N LYS A 157 8.65 -2.34 9.25
CA LYS A 157 7.79 -2.44 10.43
C LYS A 157 6.45 -3.05 10.03
N PHE A 158 6.24 -4.30 10.29
CA PHE A 158 4.97 -4.96 10.04
C PHE A 158 3.97 -4.66 11.16
N TYR A 159 2.71 -4.45 10.76
CA TYR A 159 1.62 -4.11 11.67
C TYR A 159 0.57 -5.22 11.67
N SER A 160 -0.03 -5.48 12.83
CA SER A 160 -1.20 -6.36 12.90
C SER A 160 -2.46 -5.64 12.43
N VAL A 161 -3.45 -6.39 11.96
CA VAL A 161 -4.77 -5.84 11.59
C VAL A 161 -5.38 -5.05 12.75
N LYS A 162 -5.25 -5.56 13.98
CA LYS A 162 -5.73 -4.87 15.19
C LYS A 162 -5.14 -3.46 15.31
N ARG A 163 -3.82 -3.31 15.07
CA ARG A 163 -3.15 -2.00 15.18
C ARG A 163 -3.57 -1.04 14.07
N ILE A 164 -3.63 -1.51 12.82
CA ILE A 164 -4.06 -0.67 11.70
C ILE A 164 -5.52 -0.23 11.87
N LYS A 165 -6.40 -1.15 12.25
CA LYS A 165 -7.80 -0.82 12.58
C LYS A 165 -7.90 0.28 13.63
N GLN A 166 -7.17 0.14 14.73
CA GLN A 166 -7.14 1.14 15.81
C GLN A 166 -6.70 2.51 15.28
N LEU A 167 -5.62 2.59 14.49
CA LEU A 167 -5.12 3.85 13.94
C LEU A 167 -6.13 4.52 13.00
N ILE A 168 -6.79 3.74 12.15
CA ILE A 168 -7.83 4.22 11.24
C ILE A 168 -9.02 4.81 12.03
N GLU A 169 -9.47 4.11 13.09
CA GLU A 169 -10.59 4.54 13.94
C GLU A 169 -10.22 5.79 14.76
N GLU A 170 -9.01 5.84 15.34
CA GLU A 170 -8.49 7.00 16.08
C GLU A 170 -8.39 8.27 15.22
N THR A 171 -8.10 8.12 13.93
CA THR A 171 -8.03 9.24 12.97
C THR A 171 -9.41 9.73 12.53
N GLY A 172 -10.49 9.01 12.86
CA GLY A 172 -11.86 9.44 12.59
C GLY A 172 -12.52 8.80 11.37
N PHE A 173 -11.85 7.87 10.70
CA PHE A 173 -12.46 7.07 9.66
C PHE A 173 -13.51 6.10 10.22
N LYS A 174 -14.49 5.73 9.37
CA LYS A 174 -15.60 4.84 9.69
C LYS A 174 -15.84 3.83 8.57
N ASN A 175 -16.77 2.90 8.77
CA ASN A 175 -17.20 1.92 7.78
C ASN A 175 -16.04 1.11 7.21
N LEU A 176 -15.26 0.47 8.10
CA LEU A 176 -14.14 -0.35 7.71
C LEU A 176 -14.62 -1.63 7.03
N GLU A 177 -14.14 -1.87 5.82
CA GLU A 177 -14.35 -3.09 5.05
C GLU A 177 -12.99 -3.75 4.79
N PHE A 178 -12.91 -5.05 5.01
CA PHE A 178 -11.68 -5.83 4.85
C PHE A 178 -11.85 -6.92 3.81
N ASN A 179 -10.77 -7.19 3.07
CA ASN A 179 -10.56 -8.45 2.37
C ASN A 179 -9.10 -8.88 2.52
N GLN A 180 -8.83 -10.14 2.19
CA GLN A 180 -7.53 -10.77 2.41
C GLN A 180 -7.17 -11.73 1.28
N THR A 181 -5.89 -11.87 1.02
CA THR A 181 -5.32 -12.85 0.07
C THR A 181 -3.95 -13.33 0.55
N LEU A 182 -3.24 -14.09 -0.24
CA LEU A 182 -1.98 -14.74 0.08
C LEU A 182 -2.14 -15.76 1.21
N PHE A 183 -2.84 -16.85 0.89
CA PHE A 183 -3.04 -17.98 1.81
C PHE A 183 -1.88 -18.97 1.69
N GLY A 184 -1.05 -19.06 2.72
CA GLY A 184 0.15 -19.90 2.79
C GLY A 184 1.46 -19.11 2.75
N ASN A 185 2.55 -19.83 2.52
CA ASN A 185 3.91 -19.27 2.44
C ASN A 185 4.16 -18.69 1.04
N LEU A 186 5.01 -17.66 0.96
CA LEU A 186 5.30 -16.95 -0.30
C LEU A 186 5.68 -17.90 -1.44
N ASP A 187 6.62 -18.82 -1.18
CA ASP A 187 7.12 -19.77 -2.18
C ASP A 187 6.10 -20.86 -2.58
N SER A 188 5.00 -21.00 -1.83
CA SER A 188 3.92 -21.94 -2.13
C SER A 188 2.82 -21.38 -3.04
N ILE A 189 2.79 -20.06 -3.23
CA ILE A 189 1.81 -19.39 -4.07
C ILE A 189 2.25 -19.52 -5.54
N LYS A 190 1.55 -20.36 -6.30
CA LYS A 190 1.85 -20.68 -7.71
C LYS A 190 0.70 -20.36 -8.66
N GLU A 191 -0.37 -19.82 -8.13
CA GLU A 191 -1.54 -19.38 -8.89
C GLU A 191 -2.13 -18.12 -8.26
N ILE A 192 -2.87 -17.34 -9.04
CA ILE A 192 -3.55 -16.15 -8.56
C ILE A 192 -4.63 -16.56 -7.56
N GLN A 193 -4.55 -16.03 -6.36
CA GLN A 193 -5.50 -16.30 -5.28
C GLN A 193 -6.56 -15.19 -5.21
N LEU A 194 -7.82 -15.57 -5.38
CA LEU A 194 -8.93 -14.63 -5.21
C LEU A 194 -9.02 -14.16 -3.76
N ALA A 195 -9.33 -12.89 -3.57
CA ALA A 195 -9.51 -12.34 -2.25
C ALA A 195 -10.77 -12.90 -1.57
N LYS A 196 -10.70 -13.03 -0.24
CA LYS A 196 -11.84 -13.39 0.61
C LYS A 196 -12.21 -12.21 1.50
N PRO A 197 -13.48 -12.02 1.85
CA PRO A 197 -13.89 -11.03 2.85
C PRO A 197 -13.24 -11.28 4.21
N GLY A 198 -12.99 -10.20 4.98
CA GLY A 198 -12.45 -10.29 6.33
C GLY A 198 -10.93 -10.35 6.39
N TYR A 199 -10.40 -10.91 7.47
CA TYR A 199 -8.96 -11.05 7.76
C TYR A 199 -8.72 -12.23 8.73
N GLY A 200 -7.45 -12.60 8.92
CA GLY A 200 -7.02 -13.63 9.89
C GLY A 200 -6.55 -14.94 9.27
N GLU A 201 -6.72 -15.14 7.96
CA GLU A 201 -6.25 -16.31 7.22
C GLU A 201 -5.16 -15.94 6.19
N GLY A 202 -5.39 -14.88 5.42
CA GLY A 202 -4.47 -14.41 4.39
C GLY A 202 -3.40 -13.50 4.94
N SER A 203 -2.24 -13.47 4.28
CA SER A 203 -1.11 -12.65 4.70
C SER A 203 -1.21 -11.20 4.21
N PHE A 204 -1.81 -10.94 3.06
CA PHE A 204 -2.04 -9.59 2.55
C PHE A 204 -3.47 -9.17 2.83
N ILE A 205 -3.61 -8.07 3.55
CA ILE A 205 -4.89 -7.50 3.97
C ILE A 205 -5.10 -6.18 3.26
N VAL A 206 -6.31 -5.97 2.76
CA VAL A 206 -6.74 -4.66 2.28
C VAL A 206 -7.89 -4.17 3.15
N VAL A 207 -7.78 -2.95 3.65
CA VAL A 207 -8.85 -2.27 4.36
C VAL A 207 -9.24 -1.00 3.62
N LYS A 208 -10.55 -0.82 3.40
CA LYS A 208 -11.15 0.43 2.96
C LYS A 208 -11.89 1.05 4.12
N ALA A 209 -11.72 2.35 4.34
CA ALA A 209 -12.46 3.11 5.35
C ALA A 209 -12.85 4.49 4.81
N THR A 210 -13.95 5.05 5.31
CA THR A 210 -14.54 6.29 4.81
C THR A 210 -14.36 7.43 5.82
N LYS A 211 -13.93 8.60 5.34
CA LYS A 211 -13.92 9.84 6.11
C LYS A 211 -15.36 10.33 6.31
N LYS A 212 -15.71 10.77 7.53
CA LYS A 212 -17.00 11.38 7.82
C LYS A 212 -17.22 12.69 7.06
#